data_54cc6bc6189487c41d9d8bdb23443fda
#
_entry.id   54cc6bc6189487c41d9d8bdb23443fda
#
_cell.length_a   1.000
_cell.length_b   1.000
_cell.length_c   1.000
_cell.angle_alpha   90.00
_cell.angle_beta   90.00
_cell.angle_gamma   90.00
#
_symmetry.space_group_name_H-M   'P 1'
#
loop_
_entity.id
_entity.type
_entity.pdbx_description
1 polymer ?
#
loop_
_entity_poly.entity_id
_entity_poly.type
_entity_poly.pdbx_seq_one_letter_code
_entity_poly.pdbx_strand_id
1 'polypeptide(L)'
;MLLRRITKHVSDQNWLAVFIDFLIVVVGVFIGIQVANWNETRLENKLSSEFTERLRADITEEAWDFEYMIEYYTDVQQNAERVLADLESGKPLKDIELVIAAYRASQINIITRRRSTYDELV
;
A
#
# COMPACT_ATOMS: atom_id res chain seq x y z
N MET A 1 22.24 46.86 -56.86
CA MET A 1 23.15 47.27 -55.76
C MET A 1 22.45 47.51 -54.43
N LEU A 2 21.17 47.78 -54.39
CA LEU A 2 20.42 48.00 -53.14
C LEU A 2 20.17 46.67 -52.32
N LEU A 3 19.89 45.57 -52.96
CA LEU A 3 19.67 44.28 -52.32
C LEU A 3 20.90 43.78 -51.53
N ARG A 4 22.09 44.04 -51.99
CA ARG A 4 23.35 43.60 -51.35
C ARG A 4 23.69 44.41 -50.09
N ARG A 5 23.17 45.66 -49.97
CA ARG A 5 23.31 46.50 -48.77
C ARG A 5 22.30 46.06 -47.67
N ILE A 6 21.09 45.67 -48.06
CA ILE A 6 20.06 45.22 -47.14
C ILE A 6 20.46 43.87 -46.52
N THR A 7 21.01 42.97 -47.33
CA THR A 7 21.46 41.65 -46.85
C THR A 7 22.63 41.78 -45.85
N LYS A 8 23.51 42.76 -46.01
CA LYS A 8 24.66 42.96 -45.12
C LYS A 8 24.26 43.58 -43.77
N HIS A 9 23.26 44.42 -43.74
CA HIS A 9 22.73 44.99 -42.50
C HIS A 9 21.85 44.00 -41.69
N VAL A 10 21.18 43.11 -42.38
CA VAL A 10 20.38 42.04 -41.76
C VAL A 10 21.27 40.92 -41.19
N SER A 11 22.43 40.67 -41.82
CA SER A 11 23.35 39.60 -41.40
C SER A 11 24.14 39.92 -40.12
N ASP A 12 24.52 41.15 -39.89
CA ASP A 12 25.42 41.49 -38.77
C ASP A 12 24.71 41.89 -37.49
N GLN A 13 23.41 42.27 -37.56
CA GLN A 13 22.69 42.82 -36.41
C GLN A 13 21.67 41.87 -35.74
N ASN A 14 21.31 40.73 -36.38
CA ASN A 14 20.22 39.86 -35.91
C ASN A 14 20.64 38.49 -35.40
N TRP A 15 21.92 38.09 -35.52
CA TRP A 15 22.35 36.78 -35.03
C TRP A 15 22.19 36.65 -33.51
N LEU A 16 22.52 37.71 -32.79
CA LEU A 16 22.35 37.72 -31.33
C LEU A 16 20.87 37.67 -30.95
N ALA A 17 19.99 38.39 -31.65
CA ALA A 17 18.55 38.33 -31.38
C ALA A 17 17.98 36.95 -31.66
N VAL A 18 18.34 36.31 -32.78
CA VAL A 18 17.93 34.93 -33.12
C VAL A 18 18.44 33.91 -32.07
N PHE A 19 19.68 34.12 -31.59
CA PHE A 19 20.23 33.27 -30.54
C PHE A 19 19.48 33.45 -29.22
N ILE A 20 19.13 34.66 -28.82
CA ILE A 20 18.34 34.94 -27.62
C ILE A 20 16.95 34.34 -27.75
N ASP A 21 16.27 34.50 -28.87
CA ASP A 21 14.94 33.89 -29.11
C ASP A 21 15.00 32.38 -29.03
N PHE A 22 16.03 31.76 -29.64
CA PHE A 22 16.26 30.33 -29.52
C PHE A 22 16.46 29.90 -28.06
N LEU A 23 17.25 30.64 -27.30
CA LEU A 23 17.53 30.35 -25.90
C LEU A 23 16.27 30.46 -25.03
N ILE A 24 15.42 31.47 -25.29
CA ILE A 24 14.13 31.64 -24.60
C ILE A 24 13.22 30.45 -24.87
N VAL A 25 13.12 29.98 -26.11
CA VAL A 25 12.31 28.82 -26.47
C VAL A 25 12.83 27.55 -25.77
N VAL A 26 14.14 27.30 -25.80
CA VAL A 26 14.77 26.15 -25.15
C VAL A 26 14.52 26.15 -23.65
N VAL A 27 14.75 27.31 -23.00
CA VAL A 27 14.49 27.45 -21.56
C VAL A 27 13.01 27.29 -21.24
N GLY A 28 12.11 27.86 -22.05
CA GLY A 28 10.67 27.72 -21.88
C GLY A 28 10.21 26.26 -21.95
N VAL A 29 10.68 25.50 -22.94
CA VAL A 29 10.40 24.07 -23.09
C VAL A 29 10.97 23.29 -21.90
N PHE A 30 12.21 23.56 -21.49
CA PHE A 30 12.85 22.90 -20.37
C PHE A 30 12.08 23.13 -19.05
N ILE A 31 11.69 24.39 -18.78
CA ILE A 31 10.87 24.70 -17.59
C ILE A 31 9.53 23.97 -17.65
N GLY A 32 8.88 23.95 -18.85
CA GLY A 32 7.62 23.24 -19.04
C GLY A 32 7.72 21.74 -18.69
N ILE A 33 8.78 21.07 -19.15
CA ILE A 33 9.05 19.67 -18.84
C ILE A 33 9.32 19.48 -17.34
N GLN A 34 10.10 20.35 -16.72
CA GLN A 34 10.41 20.25 -15.28
C GLN A 34 9.16 20.43 -14.41
N VAL A 35 8.27 21.35 -14.77
CA VAL A 35 7.01 21.55 -14.05
C VAL A 35 6.10 20.32 -14.21
N ALA A 36 6.03 19.74 -15.40
CA ALA A 36 5.26 18.53 -15.64
C ALA A 36 5.79 17.34 -14.80
N ASN A 37 7.09 17.08 -14.84
CA ASN A 37 7.73 16.03 -14.06
C ASN A 37 7.56 16.24 -12.55
N TRP A 38 7.67 17.47 -12.07
CA TRP A 38 7.47 17.78 -10.66
C TRP A 38 6.03 17.52 -10.20
N ASN A 39 5.06 17.88 -11.04
CA ASN A 39 3.65 17.60 -10.74
C ASN A 39 3.36 16.09 -10.72
N GLU A 40 3.91 15.33 -11.67
CA GLU A 40 3.82 13.88 -11.73
C GLU A 40 4.42 13.23 -10.47
N THR A 41 5.65 13.57 -10.12
CA THR A 41 6.31 13.06 -8.90
C THR A 41 5.52 13.40 -7.63
N ARG A 42 4.91 14.59 -7.58
CA ARG A 42 4.08 14.99 -6.44
C ARG A 42 2.82 14.13 -6.33
N LEU A 43 2.19 13.82 -7.48
CA LEU A 43 1.01 12.96 -7.53
C LEU A 43 1.36 11.51 -7.13
N GLU A 44 2.45 10.97 -7.67
CA GLU A 44 2.95 9.64 -7.32
C GLU A 44 3.28 9.52 -5.83
N ASN A 45 3.95 10.50 -5.25
CA ASN A 45 4.26 10.51 -3.82
C ASN A 45 2.99 10.56 -2.96
N LYS A 46 1.97 11.29 -3.39
CA LYS A 46 0.68 11.35 -2.70
C LYS A 46 -0.02 10.00 -2.74
N LEU A 47 -0.12 9.37 -3.90
CA LEU A 47 -0.71 8.05 -4.07
C LEU A 47 0.04 7.00 -3.26
N SER A 48 1.37 6.99 -3.31
CA SER A 48 2.21 6.06 -2.54
C SER A 48 1.99 6.22 -1.03
N SER A 49 1.86 7.47 -0.54
CA SER A 49 1.56 7.74 0.87
C SER A 49 0.16 7.22 1.26
N GLU A 50 -0.84 7.46 0.44
CA GLU A 50 -2.21 6.99 0.68
C GLU A 50 -2.28 5.45 0.70
N PHE A 51 -1.61 4.77 -0.24
CA PHE A 51 -1.52 3.31 -0.26
C PHE A 51 -0.79 2.75 0.97
N THR A 52 0.31 3.37 1.36
CA THR A 52 1.07 2.95 2.54
C THR A 52 0.23 3.07 3.81
N GLU A 53 -0.56 4.12 3.94
CA GLU A 53 -1.43 4.33 5.09
C GLU A 53 -2.57 3.32 5.14
N ARG A 54 -3.21 3.04 4.00
CA ARG A 54 -4.23 1.98 3.89
C ARG A 54 -3.66 0.60 4.22
N LEU A 55 -2.51 0.26 3.64
CA LEU A 55 -1.86 -1.02 3.91
C LEU A 55 -1.48 -1.17 5.39
N ARG A 56 -1.02 -0.09 6.02
CA ARG A 56 -0.72 -0.09 7.45
C ARG A 56 -1.98 -0.30 8.30
N ALA A 57 -3.10 0.31 7.90
CA ALA A 57 -4.38 0.11 8.57
C ALA A 57 -4.86 -1.34 8.43
N ASP A 58 -4.80 -1.92 7.22
CA ASP A 58 -5.18 -3.30 6.96
C ASP A 58 -4.32 -4.28 7.80
N ILE A 59 -2.99 -4.08 7.85
CA ILE A 59 -2.09 -4.92 8.65
C ILE A 59 -2.38 -4.79 10.16
N THR A 60 -2.72 -3.58 10.61
CA THR A 60 -3.04 -3.37 12.03
C THR A 60 -4.34 -4.10 12.40
N GLU A 61 -5.35 -4.04 11.55
CA GLU A 61 -6.62 -4.75 11.76
C GLU A 61 -6.42 -6.27 11.71
N GLU A 62 -5.63 -6.79 10.74
CA GLU A 62 -5.26 -8.21 10.70
C GLU A 62 -4.49 -8.66 11.95
N ALA A 63 -3.62 -7.83 12.52
CA ALA A 63 -2.88 -8.16 13.74
C ALA A 63 -3.84 -8.38 14.92
N TRP A 64 -4.88 -7.56 15.07
CA TRP A 64 -5.93 -7.75 16.07
C TRP A 64 -6.72 -9.05 15.85
N ASP A 65 -7.05 -9.36 14.61
CA ASP A 65 -7.73 -10.59 14.26
C ASP A 65 -6.87 -11.83 14.62
N PHE A 66 -5.56 -11.76 14.39
CA PHE A 66 -4.64 -12.82 14.78
C PHE A 66 -4.51 -12.97 16.30
N GLU A 67 -4.43 -11.90 17.06
CA GLU A 67 -4.40 -11.95 18.53
C GLU A 67 -5.67 -12.61 19.07
N TYR A 68 -6.83 -12.22 18.55
CA TYR A 68 -8.11 -12.86 18.90
C TYR A 68 -8.13 -14.35 18.55
N MET A 69 -7.60 -14.72 17.38
CA MET A 69 -7.51 -16.14 16.98
C MET A 69 -6.60 -16.94 17.89
N ILE A 70 -5.48 -16.40 18.33
CA ILE A 70 -4.55 -17.04 19.25
C ILE A 70 -5.27 -17.31 20.57
N GLU A 71 -5.97 -16.33 21.13
CA GLU A 71 -6.74 -16.50 22.37
C GLU A 71 -7.83 -17.56 22.21
N TYR A 72 -8.61 -17.45 21.13
CA TYR A 72 -9.68 -18.40 20.81
C TYR A 72 -9.18 -19.85 20.70
N TYR A 73 -8.13 -20.10 19.91
CA TYR A 73 -7.59 -21.45 19.74
C TYR A 73 -6.84 -21.95 21.00
N THR A 74 -6.32 -21.05 21.81
CA THR A 74 -5.78 -21.42 23.13
C THR A 74 -6.89 -21.97 24.05
N ASP A 75 -8.07 -21.35 24.07
CA ASP A 75 -9.23 -21.87 24.83
C ASP A 75 -9.71 -23.20 24.25
N VAL A 76 -9.78 -23.33 22.93
CA VAL A 76 -10.13 -24.61 22.26
C VAL A 76 -9.15 -25.70 22.65
N GLN A 77 -7.85 -25.43 22.59
CA GLN A 77 -6.81 -26.40 22.97
C GLN A 77 -6.92 -26.83 24.44
N GLN A 78 -7.08 -25.88 25.36
CA GLN A 78 -7.23 -26.17 26.80
C GLN A 78 -8.46 -27.03 27.06
N ASN A 79 -9.56 -26.80 26.38
CA ASN A 79 -10.75 -27.62 26.52
C ASN A 79 -10.54 -29.03 25.95
N ALA A 80 -9.82 -29.17 24.82
CA ALA A 80 -9.46 -30.46 24.28
C ALA A 80 -8.54 -31.26 25.22
N GLU A 81 -7.53 -30.60 25.80
CA GLU A 81 -6.63 -31.23 26.80
C GLU A 81 -7.39 -31.70 28.04
N ARG A 82 -8.37 -30.94 28.53
CA ARG A 82 -9.23 -31.34 29.64
C ARG A 82 -10.04 -32.58 29.32
N VAL A 83 -10.63 -32.66 28.13
CA VAL A 83 -11.39 -33.85 27.69
C VAL A 83 -10.47 -35.05 27.60
N LEU A 84 -9.27 -34.92 27.03
CA LEU A 84 -8.31 -36.03 26.94
C LEU A 84 -7.86 -36.51 28.31
N ALA A 85 -7.49 -35.59 29.22
CA ALA A 85 -7.10 -35.94 30.58
C ALA A 85 -8.21 -36.65 31.36
N ASP A 86 -9.46 -36.26 31.14
CA ASP A 86 -10.61 -36.89 31.75
C ASP A 86 -10.80 -38.34 31.26
N LEU A 87 -10.70 -38.56 29.96
CA LEU A 87 -10.79 -39.88 29.35
C LEU A 87 -9.66 -40.82 29.80
N GLU A 88 -8.44 -40.26 30.01
CA GLU A 88 -7.27 -41.04 30.44
C GLU A 88 -7.28 -41.34 31.94
N SER A 89 -7.80 -40.43 32.78
CA SER A 89 -7.73 -40.55 34.25
C SER A 89 -8.68 -41.59 34.86
N GLY A 90 -9.68 -42.03 34.13
CA GLY A 90 -10.73 -42.90 34.62
C GLY A 90 -11.60 -42.32 35.75
N LYS A 91 -11.47 -40.99 36.01
CA LYS A 91 -12.32 -40.22 36.93
C LYS A 91 -13.09 -39.19 36.11
N PRO A 92 -14.27 -39.55 35.59
CA PRO A 92 -14.98 -38.66 34.67
C PRO A 92 -15.36 -37.33 35.35
N LEU A 93 -15.15 -36.24 34.62
CA LEU A 93 -15.80 -34.97 34.93
C LEU A 93 -17.31 -35.19 35.04
N LYS A 94 -18.00 -34.27 35.71
CA LYS A 94 -19.45 -34.32 35.65
C LYS A 94 -19.88 -34.25 34.18
N ASP A 95 -20.86 -35.07 33.82
CA ASP A 95 -21.34 -35.21 32.43
C ASP A 95 -21.54 -33.88 31.71
N ILE A 96 -22.06 -32.88 32.42
CA ILE A 96 -22.28 -31.54 31.86
C ILE A 96 -20.99 -30.78 31.57
N GLU A 97 -19.96 -30.90 32.42
CA GLU A 97 -18.66 -30.27 32.26
C GLU A 97 -17.89 -30.88 31.08
N LEU A 98 -17.98 -32.20 30.94
CA LEU A 98 -17.40 -32.94 29.82
C LEU A 98 -18.05 -32.53 28.49
N VAL A 99 -19.37 -32.42 28.45
CA VAL A 99 -20.11 -31.99 27.25
C VAL A 99 -19.75 -30.56 26.85
N ILE A 100 -19.65 -29.63 27.80
CA ILE A 100 -19.26 -28.25 27.55
C ILE A 100 -17.83 -28.18 27.01
N ALA A 101 -16.87 -28.89 27.64
CA ALA A 101 -15.49 -28.93 27.21
C ALA A 101 -15.35 -29.54 25.80
N ALA A 102 -16.04 -30.65 25.53
CA ALA A 102 -16.05 -31.27 24.21
C ALA A 102 -16.66 -30.39 23.13
N TYR A 103 -17.74 -29.66 23.45
CA TYR A 103 -18.34 -28.68 22.54
C TYR A 103 -17.38 -27.55 22.23
N ARG A 104 -16.71 -26.97 23.24
CA ARG A 104 -15.73 -25.92 23.05
C ARG A 104 -14.51 -26.38 22.26
N ALA A 105 -14.03 -27.60 22.52
CA ALA A 105 -12.93 -28.24 21.80
C ALA A 105 -13.23 -28.46 20.29
N SER A 106 -14.50 -28.60 19.94
CA SER A 106 -14.94 -28.82 18.55
C SER A 106 -15.18 -27.55 17.76
N GLN A 107 -15.04 -26.38 18.37
CA GLN A 107 -15.31 -25.10 17.69
C GLN A 107 -14.21 -24.71 16.70
N ILE A 108 -14.61 -24.22 15.54
CA ILE A 108 -13.71 -23.71 14.50
C ILE A 108 -14.14 -22.31 14.15
N ASN A 109 -13.20 -21.37 14.20
CA ASN A 109 -13.38 -20.01 13.74
C ASN A 109 -12.51 -19.78 12.52
N ILE A 110 -13.10 -19.25 11.44
CA ILE A 110 -12.41 -18.97 10.19
C ILE A 110 -12.48 -17.45 9.96
N ILE A 111 -11.32 -16.81 9.98
CA ILE A 111 -11.19 -15.39 9.61
C ILE A 111 -10.88 -15.29 8.13
N THR A 112 -11.67 -14.51 7.41
CA THR A 112 -11.42 -14.20 6.01
C THR A 112 -10.43 -13.04 5.93
N ARG A 113 -9.25 -13.27 5.34
CA ARG A 113 -8.23 -12.23 5.17
C ARG A 113 -8.74 -11.11 4.29
N ARG A 114 -8.56 -9.89 4.74
CA ARG A 114 -8.82 -8.69 3.95
C ARG A 114 -7.58 -8.38 3.11
N ARG A 115 -7.71 -8.53 1.79
CA ARG A 115 -6.64 -8.23 0.82
C ARG A 115 -6.98 -7.06 -0.08
N SER A 116 -7.95 -6.24 0.31
CA SER A 116 -8.51 -5.19 -0.57
C SER A 116 -7.43 -4.22 -1.09
N THR A 117 -6.56 -3.75 -0.22
CA THR A 117 -5.50 -2.81 -0.62
C THR A 117 -4.39 -3.49 -1.43
N TYR A 118 -4.07 -4.75 -1.12
CA TYR A 118 -3.07 -5.50 -1.88
C TYR A 118 -3.57 -5.88 -3.27
N ASP A 119 -4.82 -6.29 -3.39
CA ASP A 119 -5.43 -6.70 -4.66
C ASP A 119 -5.63 -5.51 -5.63
N GLU A 120 -5.68 -4.26 -5.11
CA GLU A 120 -5.67 -3.05 -5.94
C GLU A 120 -4.29 -2.72 -6.54
N LEU A 121 -3.20 -3.29 -5.99
CA LEU A 121 -1.82 -3.03 -6.43
C LEU A 121 -1.32 -4.03 -7.48
N VAL A 122 -1.98 -5.17 -7.67
CA VAL A 122 -1.61 -6.27 -8.57
C VAL A 122 -2.54 -6.32 -9.76
#